data_d08235602324086a78b2f5551e2237e3
#
_entry.id   d08235602324086a78b2f5551e2237e3
#
_cell.length_a   1.000
_cell.length_b   1.000
_cell.length_c   1.000
_cell.angle_alpha   90.00
_cell.angle_beta   90.00
_cell.angle_gamma   90.00
#
_symmetry.space_group_name_H-M   'P 1'
#
loop_
_entity.id
_entity.type
_entity.pdbx_description
1 polymer ?
#
loop_
_entity_poly.entity_id
_entity_poly.type
_entity_poly.pdbx_seq_one_letter_code
_entity_poly.pdbx_strand_id
1 'polypeptide(L)' 'MKNIKLKLARVEKGLSQQDLADLTGVTRQTIGLIEKGSYNPTLNLCVAIARSLGKTLNDLFWVEDNE' A
#
# COMPACT_ATOMS: atom_id res chain seq x y z
N MET A 1 -8.84 0.45 9.65
CA MET A 1 -9.38 -0.47 8.63
C MET A 1 -8.23 -1.09 7.85
N LYS A 2 -8.28 -2.40 7.63
CA LYS A 2 -7.23 -3.09 6.91
C LYS A 2 -7.24 -2.70 5.42
N ASN A 3 -6.06 -2.61 4.84
CA ASN A 3 -5.95 -2.36 3.41
C ASN A 3 -5.62 -3.66 2.69
N ILE A 4 -6.66 -4.43 2.44
CA ILE A 4 -6.55 -5.71 1.75
C ILE A 4 -6.11 -5.52 0.30
N LYS A 5 -6.58 -4.46 -0.34
CA LYS A 5 -6.24 -4.19 -1.74
C LYS A 5 -4.74 -4.00 -1.92
N LEU A 6 -4.12 -3.27 -1.00
CA LEU A 6 -2.67 -3.07 -1.03
C LEU A 6 -1.93 -4.40 -0.85
N LYS A 7 -2.35 -5.18 0.13
CA LYS A 7 -1.71 -6.46 0.39
C LYS A 7 -1.81 -7.39 -0.81
N LEU A 8 -3.00 -7.49 -1.41
CA LEU A 8 -3.20 -8.36 -2.57
C LEU A 8 -2.35 -7.91 -3.76
N ALA A 9 -2.30 -6.59 -4.03
CA ALA A 9 -1.51 -6.07 -5.13
C ALA A 9 -0.02 -6.36 -4.92
N ARG A 10 0.45 -6.23 -3.69
CA ARG A 10 1.83 -6.51 -3.35
C ARG A 10 2.16 -7.99 -3.59
N VAL A 11 1.29 -8.87 -3.11
CA VAL A 11 1.49 -10.31 -3.24
C VAL A 11 1.44 -10.74 -4.70
N GLU A 12 0.51 -10.17 -5.49
CA GLU A 12 0.42 -10.43 -6.92
C GLU A 12 1.73 -10.10 -7.64
N LYS A 13 2.39 -9.04 -7.19
CA LYS A 13 3.64 -8.59 -7.77
C LYS A 13 4.83 -9.44 -7.29
N GLY A 14 4.60 -10.35 -6.34
CA GLY A 14 5.66 -11.18 -5.78
C GLY A 14 6.56 -10.44 -4.82
N LEU A 15 6.11 -9.35 -4.23
CA LEU A 15 6.92 -8.53 -3.33
C LEU A 15 6.61 -8.83 -1.88
N SER A 16 7.67 -8.89 -1.05
CA SER A 16 7.50 -8.93 0.39
C SER A 16 7.22 -7.51 0.90
N GLN A 17 6.82 -7.41 2.16
CA GLN A 17 6.67 -6.09 2.79
C GLN A 17 7.99 -5.33 2.76
N GLN A 18 9.11 -6.03 2.98
CA GLN A 18 10.42 -5.40 2.94
C GLN A 18 10.75 -4.90 1.54
N ASP A 19 10.43 -5.69 0.51
CA ASP A 19 10.66 -5.27 -0.87
C ASP A 19 9.92 -3.97 -1.19
N LEU A 20 8.66 -3.90 -0.81
CA LEU A 20 7.86 -2.70 -1.08
C LEU A 20 8.38 -1.52 -0.27
N ALA A 21 8.80 -1.75 0.97
CA ALA A 21 9.40 -0.71 1.79
C ALA A 21 10.65 -0.14 1.14
N ASP A 22 11.50 -1.01 0.62
CA ASP A 22 12.73 -0.59 -0.05
C ASP A 22 12.43 0.25 -1.28
N LEU A 23 11.40 -0.14 -2.05
CA LEU A 23 11.03 0.59 -3.26
C LEU A 23 10.42 1.96 -2.97
N THR A 24 9.83 2.13 -1.81
CA THR A 24 9.12 3.36 -1.47
C THR A 24 9.86 4.23 -0.45
N GLY A 25 11.02 3.75 0.01
CA GLY A 25 11.86 4.55 0.91
C GLY A 25 11.36 4.63 2.35
N VAL A 26 10.58 3.65 2.79
CA VAL A 26 10.11 3.58 4.17
C VAL A 26 10.53 2.26 4.79
N THR A 27 10.19 2.06 6.07
CA THR A 27 10.53 0.81 6.76
C THR A 27 9.47 -0.25 6.49
N ARG A 28 9.88 -1.52 6.65
CA ARG A 28 8.94 -2.64 6.54
C ARG A 28 7.78 -2.47 7.54
N GLN A 29 8.10 -1.98 8.74
CA GLN A 29 7.08 -1.76 9.76
C GLN A 29 6.00 -0.79 9.27
N THR A 30 6.41 0.28 8.57
CA THR A 30 5.45 1.24 8.01
C THR A 30 4.50 0.56 7.03
N ILE A 31 5.03 -0.25 6.13
CA ILE A 31 4.19 -0.98 5.18
C ILE A 31 3.21 -1.90 5.93
N GLY A 32 3.69 -2.63 6.93
CA GLY A 32 2.84 -3.49 7.74
C GLY A 32 1.71 -2.72 8.42
N LEU A 33 2.01 -1.55 8.96
CA LEU A 33 1.01 -0.72 9.62
C LEU A 33 -0.04 -0.19 8.64
N ILE A 34 0.38 0.16 7.42
CA ILE A 34 -0.57 0.60 6.39
C ILE A 34 -1.51 -0.54 6.03
N GLU A 35 -0.97 -1.74 5.84
CA GLU A 35 -1.79 -2.92 5.49
C GLU A 35 -2.76 -3.27 6.61
N LYS A 36 -2.38 -3.04 7.86
CA LYS A 36 -3.26 -3.26 9.01
C LYS A 36 -4.33 -2.19 9.16
N GLY A 37 -4.14 -1.04 8.52
CA GLY A 37 -5.03 0.10 8.70
C GLY A 37 -4.73 0.91 9.94
N SER A 38 -3.52 0.75 10.49
CA SER A 38 -3.10 1.46 11.72
C SER A 38 -2.27 2.69 11.44
N TYR A 39 -2.04 3.02 10.19
CA TYR A 39 -1.22 4.16 9.78
C TYR A 39 -1.79 4.76 8.51
N ASN A 40 -1.99 6.07 8.52
CA ASN A 40 -2.48 6.80 7.34
C ASN A 40 -1.28 7.35 6.58
N PRO A 41 -0.95 6.80 5.41
CA PRO A 41 0.18 7.29 4.64
C PRO A 41 -0.10 8.67 4.06
N THR A 42 0.97 9.45 3.86
CA THR A 42 0.87 10.72 3.14
C THR A 42 0.50 10.44 1.70
N LEU A 43 0.01 11.47 1.01
CA LEU A 43 -0.30 11.33 -0.41
C LEU A 43 0.94 10.92 -1.21
N ASN A 44 2.09 11.53 -0.91
CA ASN A 44 3.33 11.18 -1.61
C ASN A 44 3.67 9.70 -1.45
N LEU A 45 3.49 9.16 -0.25
CA LEU A 45 3.76 7.75 -0.01
C LEU A 45 2.75 6.88 -0.75
N CYS A 46 1.48 7.27 -0.76
CA CYS A 46 0.46 6.55 -1.52
C CYS A 46 0.82 6.47 -3.00
N VAL A 47 1.27 7.59 -3.57
CA VAL A 47 1.67 7.63 -4.97
C VAL A 47 2.86 6.71 -5.22
N ALA A 48 3.85 6.74 -4.33
CA ALA A 48 5.05 5.89 -4.48
C ALA A 48 4.67 4.41 -4.43
N ILE A 49 3.78 4.04 -3.51
CA ILE A 49 3.31 2.67 -3.39
C ILE A 49 2.57 2.24 -4.66
N ALA A 50 1.64 3.07 -5.13
CA ALA A 50 0.86 2.75 -6.31
C ALA A 50 1.77 2.56 -7.54
N ARG A 51 2.74 3.45 -7.73
CA ARG A 51 3.69 3.34 -8.83
C ARG A 51 4.52 2.05 -8.75
N SER A 52 4.96 1.71 -7.54
CA SER A 52 5.76 0.50 -7.34
C SER A 52 4.98 -0.76 -7.70
N LEU A 53 3.67 -0.73 -7.52
CA LEU A 53 2.81 -1.88 -7.77
C LEU A 53 2.13 -1.85 -9.13
N GLY A 54 2.34 -0.78 -9.91
CA GLY A 54 1.68 -0.64 -11.21
C GLY A 54 0.19 -0.46 -11.07
N LYS A 55 -0.26 0.19 -10.02
CA LYS A 55 -1.67 0.40 -9.73
C LYS A 55 -1.97 1.89 -9.61
N THR A 56 -3.24 2.24 -9.61
CA THR A 56 -3.67 3.62 -9.37
C THR A 56 -3.99 3.80 -7.89
N LEU A 57 -4.11 5.07 -7.47
CA LEU A 57 -4.52 5.36 -6.10
C LEU A 57 -5.91 4.79 -5.82
N ASN A 58 -6.81 4.84 -6.79
CA ASN A 58 -8.15 4.29 -6.64
C ASN A 58 -8.12 2.78 -6.40
N ASP A 59 -7.18 2.09 -7.04
CA ASP A 59 -7.05 0.65 -6.88
C ASP A 59 -6.68 0.25 -5.46
N LEU A 60 -5.91 1.10 -4.78
CA LEU A 60 -5.30 0.72 -3.51
C LEU A 60 -5.87 1.44 -2.31
N PHE A 61 -6.27 2.70 -2.46
CA PHE A 61 -6.60 3.54 -1.31
C PHE A 61 -8.00 4.11 -1.34
N TRP A 62 -8.75 3.88 -2.39
CA TRP A 62 -10.09 4.43 -2.49
C TRP A 62 -11.10 3.51 -1.82
N VAL A 63 -11.97 4.11 -1.01
CA VAL A 63 -13.04 3.37 -0.35
C VAL A 63 -14.35 3.70 -1.03
N GLU A 64 -15.12 2.68 -1.36
CA GLU A 64 -16.43 2.87 -1.97
C GLU A 64 -17.37 3.54 -0.98
N ASP A 65 -18.04 4.59 -1.43
CA ASP A 65 -18.93 5.34 -0.57
C ASP A 65 -20.31 4.72 -0.39
N ASN A 66 -20.62 3.74 -1.19
CA ASN A 66 -21.95 3.16 -1.17
C ASN A 66 -22.09 1.99 -0.22
N GLU A 67 -21.09 1.74 0.59
CA GLU A 67 -21.20 0.72 1.61
C GLU A 67 -22.00 1.13 2.78
#